data_84fb6811114224f8e4fd704383538905
#
_entry.id   84fb6811114224f8e4fd704383538905
#
_cell.length_a   1.000
_cell.length_b   1.000
_cell.length_c   1.000
_cell.angle_alpha   90.00
_cell.angle_beta   90.00
_cell.angle_gamma   90.00
#
_symmetry.space_group_name_H-M   'P 1'
#
loop_
_entity.id
_entity.type
_entity.pdbx_description
1 polymer ?
#
loop_
_entity_poly.entity_id
_entity_poly.type
_entity_poly.pdbx_seq_one_letter_code
_entity_poly.pdbx_strand_id
1 'polypeptide(L)'
;HCESSAASDVYKRQINDILAKINVPDESAAFSPMGRHIAKINLEYLDTLKNKPNGKLVLVTAITPTPAGEGKTTTSVGLNDGLNKIGKKSIVCLREPSLGPSFGMKGGAAGGGYAQVVPMEQINLHFTGDFHAITSAHNLLSALIDNHIYWGNKLDIDVRRIVWKRVIDMNDRSLRSININLGGVANGFPREDGFDITVA
;
A
#
# COMPACT_ATOMS: atom_id res chain seq x y z
N HIS A 1 -20.50 -20.88 -4.86
CA HIS A 1 -19.26 -20.23 -4.47
C HIS A 1 -19.44 -18.95 -3.63
N CYS A 2 -20.66 -18.67 -3.19
CA CYS A 2 -20.94 -17.59 -2.23
C CYS A 2 -20.80 -18.03 -0.76
N GLU A 3 -20.50 -19.29 -0.51
CA GLU A 3 -20.47 -19.84 0.86
C GLU A 3 -19.17 -19.54 1.64
N SER A 4 -18.11 -19.08 0.96
CA SER A 4 -16.84 -18.86 1.63
C SER A 4 -16.77 -17.56 2.44
N SER A 5 -17.53 -16.53 2.09
CA SER A 5 -17.44 -15.23 2.80
C SER A 5 -18.12 -15.26 4.16
N ALA A 6 -19.32 -15.84 4.26
CA ALA A 6 -20.04 -15.93 5.54
C ALA A 6 -19.36 -16.88 6.52
N ALA A 7 -18.83 -18.02 6.03
CA ALA A 7 -18.07 -18.97 6.86
C ALA A 7 -16.73 -18.36 7.33
N SER A 8 -16.07 -17.55 6.51
CA SER A 8 -14.81 -16.89 6.91
C SER A 8 -15.02 -15.86 8.02
N ASP A 9 -16.17 -15.20 8.09
CA ASP A 9 -16.45 -14.20 9.12
C ASP A 9 -16.66 -14.82 10.51
N VAL A 10 -17.18 -16.02 10.58
CA VAL A 10 -17.38 -16.75 11.86
C VAL A 10 -16.05 -17.18 12.47
N TYR A 11 -15.01 -17.43 11.66
CA TYR A 11 -13.71 -17.94 12.12
C TYR A 11 -12.61 -16.89 12.14
N LYS A 12 -12.88 -15.64 11.75
CA LYS A 12 -11.90 -14.56 11.85
C LYS A 12 -11.57 -14.27 13.31
N ARG A 13 -10.29 -14.37 13.66
CA ARG A 13 -9.82 -13.94 14.97
C ARG A 13 -9.81 -12.42 15.04
N GLN A 14 -10.08 -11.87 16.22
CA GLN A 14 -9.92 -10.44 16.42
C GLN A 14 -8.45 -10.02 16.34
N ILE A 15 -8.20 -8.81 15.93
CA ILE A 15 -6.84 -8.31 15.75
C ILE A 15 -6.04 -8.33 17.06
N ASN A 16 -6.69 -8.06 18.20
CA ASN A 16 -6.04 -8.09 19.51
C ASN A 16 -5.50 -9.51 19.83
N ASP A 17 -6.24 -10.57 19.48
CA ASP A 17 -5.79 -11.94 19.67
C ASP A 17 -4.55 -12.26 18.83
N ILE A 18 -4.46 -11.66 17.63
CA ILE A 18 -3.30 -11.83 16.76
C ILE A 18 -2.10 -11.05 17.29
N LEU A 19 -2.31 -9.81 17.73
CA LEU A 19 -1.25 -8.97 18.30
C LEU A 19 -0.67 -9.58 19.58
N ALA A 20 -1.51 -10.15 20.43
CA ALA A 20 -1.07 -10.89 21.62
C ALA A 20 -0.15 -12.09 21.28
N LYS A 21 -0.42 -12.82 20.19
CA LYS A 21 0.43 -13.93 19.73
C LYS A 21 1.84 -13.50 19.31
N ILE A 22 1.99 -12.30 18.77
CA ILE A 22 3.27 -11.75 18.37
C ILE A 22 3.90 -10.87 19.46
N ASN A 23 3.35 -10.92 20.68
CA ASN A 23 3.79 -10.19 21.85
C ASN A 23 3.78 -8.66 21.67
N VAL A 24 2.84 -8.12 20.94
CA VAL A 24 2.53 -6.69 20.95
C VAL A 24 1.62 -6.46 22.16
N PRO A 25 2.01 -5.58 23.11
CA PRO A 25 1.21 -5.34 24.31
C PRO A 25 -0.13 -4.67 23.95
N ASP A 26 -1.16 -4.96 24.73
CA ASP A 26 -2.47 -4.32 24.60
C ASP A 26 -2.45 -2.94 25.24
N GLU A 27 -1.69 -2.05 24.65
CA GLU A 27 -1.53 -0.67 25.09
C GLU A 27 -1.77 0.27 23.92
N SER A 28 -2.44 1.37 24.16
CA SER A 28 -2.73 2.38 23.12
C SER A 28 -1.46 3.00 22.50
N ALA A 29 -0.33 2.93 23.20
CA ALA A 29 0.97 3.34 22.68
C ALA A 29 1.56 2.36 21.65
N ALA A 30 1.15 1.07 21.67
CA ALA A 30 1.72 0.05 20.79
C ALA A 30 0.99 -0.05 19.45
N PHE A 31 -0.33 0.08 19.44
CA PHE A 31 -1.13 -0.03 18.22
C PHE A 31 -2.44 0.74 18.31
N SER A 32 -3.02 1.01 17.15
CA SER A 32 -4.33 1.64 16.99
C SER A 32 -5.26 0.69 16.23
N PRO A 33 -6.33 0.16 16.85
CA PRO A 33 -7.27 -0.74 16.19
C PRO A 33 -8.11 0.02 15.16
N MET A 34 -8.33 -0.61 14.00
CA MET A 34 -9.20 -0.13 12.94
C MET A 34 -10.30 -1.17 12.68
N GLY A 35 -11.28 -1.19 13.58
CA GLY A 35 -12.29 -2.23 13.60
C GLY A 35 -11.79 -3.53 14.26
N ARG A 36 -12.45 -4.65 13.94
CA ARG A 36 -12.20 -5.95 14.62
C ARG A 36 -10.97 -6.71 14.11
N HIS A 37 -10.58 -6.47 12.85
CA HIS A 37 -9.65 -7.36 12.14
C HIS A 37 -8.41 -6.65 11.61
N ILE A 38 -8.29 -5.35 11.84
CA ILE A 38 -7.21 -4.50 11.34
C ILE A 38 -6.66 -3.64 12.47
N ALA A 39 -5.36 -3.41 12.48
CA ALA A 39 -4.71 -2.43 13.36
C ALA A 39 -3.49 -1.81 12.67
N LYS A 40 -3.16 -0.59 13.07
CA LYS A 40 -1.89 0.05 12.76
C LYS A 40 -0.95 -0.09 13.95
N ILE A 41 0.29 -0.51 13.72
CA ILE A 41 1.33 -0.46 14.73
C ILE A 41 1.85 0.98 14.81
N ASN A 42 1.87 1.54 16.00
CA ASN A 42 2.35 2.90 16.22
C ASN A 42 3.87 2.96 16.07
N LEU A 43 4.38 4.00 15.41
CA LEU A 43 5.82 4.12 15.14
C LEU A 43 6.65 4.26 16.43
N GLU A 44 6.10 4.91 17.46
CA GLU A 44 6.75 5.02 18.76
C GLU A 44 7.02 3.66 19.42
N TYR A 45 6.19 2.65 19.12
CA TYR A 45 6.43 1.28 19.62
C TYR A 45 7.73 0.70 19.07
N LEU A 46 8.17 1.08 17.87
CA LEU A 46 9.43 0.64 17.30
C LEU A 46 10.63 1.03 18.18
N ASP A 47 10.57 2.16 18.87
CA ASP A 47 11.64 2.59 19.75
C ASP A 47 11.86 1.62 20.92
N THR A 48 10.80 0.98 21.39
CA THR A 48 10.86 -0.03 22.45
C THR A 48 11.51 -1.34 21.99
N LEU A 49 11.61 -1.55 20.70
CA LEU A 49 12.15 -2.78 20.10
C LEU A 49 13.64 -2.69 19.75
N LYS A 50 14.26 -1.50 19.81
CA LYS A 50 15.65 -1.25 19.37
C LYS A 50 16.69 -2.19 20.00
N ASN A 51 16.46 -2.61 21.24
CA ASN A 51 17.36 -3.49 21.97
C ASN A 51 17.00 -4.99 21.87
N LYS A 52 15.98 -5.34 21.11
CA LYS A 52 15.61 -6.74 20.89
C LYS A 52 16.42 -7.33 19.72
N PRO A 53 16.81 -8.61 19.79
CA PRO A 53 17.52 -9.24 18.69
C PRO A 53 16.64 -9.30 17.43
N ASN A 54 17.25 -9.05 16.29
CA ASN A 54 16.57 -9.14 15.00
C ASN A 54 16.21 -10.60 14.67
N GLY A 55 15.04 -10.79 14.07
CA GLY A 55 14.65 -12.05 13.46
C GLY A 55 15.41 -12.33 12.15
N LYS A 56 15.18 -13.51 11.59
CA LYS A 56 15.70 -13.87 10.27
C LYS A 56 14.79 -13.28 9.20
N LEU A 57 15.37 -12.58 8.25
CA LEU A 57 14.66 -12.04 7.08
C LEU A 57 14.72 -13.05 5.93
N VAL A 58 13.54 -13.39 5.39
CA VAL A 58 13.42 -14.23 4.19
C VAL A 58 12.76 -13.38 3.09
N LEU A 59 13.48 -13.13 2.01
CA LEU A 59 12.97 -12.39 0.85
C LEU A 59 12.39 -13.37 -0.18
N VAL A 60 11.13 -13.17 -0.55
CA VAL A 60 10.48 -13.87 -1.65
C VAL A 60 10.44 -12.93 -2.87
N THR A 61 11.11 -13.31 -3.93
CA THR A 61 11.23 -12.51 -5.15
C THR A 61 11.03 -13.36 -6.40
N ALA A 62 10.93 -12.72 -7.56
CA ALA A 62 10.87 -13.37 -8.86
C ALA A 62 11.82 -12.69 -9.84
N ILE A 63 12.33 -13.43 -10.82
CA ILE A 63 13.34 -12.96 -11.77
C ILE A 63 12.73 -11.99 -12.78
N THR A 64 11.60 -12.36 -13.38
CA THR A 64 10.99 -11.61 -14.48
C THR A 64 9.49 -11.46 -14.25
N PRO A 65 8.92 -10.25 -14.42
CA PRO A 65 7.47 -10.07 -14.31
C PRO A 65 6.76 -10.75 -15.48
N THR A 66 5.59 -11.33 -15.19
CA THR A 66 4.70 -11.93 -16.19
C THR A 66 3.33 -11.27 -16.17
N PRO A 67 2.54 -11.30 -17.27
CA PRO A 67 1.19 -10.74 -17.28
C PRO A 67 0.26 -11.37 -16.24
N ALA A 68 0.40 -12.66 -15.98
CA ALA A 68 -0.42 -13.40 -15.02
C ALA A 68 0.04 -13.20 -13.55
N GLY A 69 1.21 -12.60 -13.33
CA GLY A 69 1.86 -12.55 -12.03
C GLY A 69 2.66 -13.83 -11.72
N GLU A 70 3.60 -13.75 -10.79
CA GLU A 70 4.57 -14.82 -10.47
C GLU A 70 4.23 -15.57 -9.17
N GLY A 71 3.12 -15.22 -8.52
CA GLY A 71 2.68 -15.87 -7.29
C GLY A 71 3.50 -15.52 -6.04
N LYS A 72 4.30 -14.43 -6.06
CA LYS A 72 5.12 -14.03 -4.90
C LYS A 72 4.31 -13.91 -3.61
N THR A 73 3.17 -13.23 -3.67
CA THR A 73 2.30 -13.03 -2.51
C THR A 73 1.74 -14.36 -1.99
N THR A 74 1.21 -15.19 -2.88
CA THR A 74 0.67 -16.51 -2.51
C THR A 74 1.75 -17.40 -1.88
N THR A 75 2.95 -17.40 -2.46
CA THR A 75 4.11 -18.13 -1.93
C THR A 75 4.52 -17.60 -0.55
N SER A 76 4.55 -16.28 -0.37
CA SER A 76 4.91 -15.66 0.92
C SER A 76 3.91 -16.00 2.02
N VAL A 77 2.61 -15.96 1.72
CA VAL A 77 1.55 -16.36 2.67
C VAL A 77 1.65 -17.85 3.00
N GLY A 78 1.73 -18.71 1.99
CA GLY A 78 1.84 -20.14 2.19
C GLY A 78 3.10 -20.56 2.97
N LEU A 79 4.23 -19.91 2.71
CA LEU A 79 5.46 -20.13 3.48
C LEU A 79 5.29 -19.73 4.95
N ASN A 80 4.69 -18.56 5.21
CA ASN A 80 4.41 -18.09 6.56
C ASN A 80 3.47 -19.06 7.31
N ASP A 81 2.41 -19.53 6.66
CA ASP A 81 1.48 -20.50 7.25
C ASP A 81 2.19 -21.83 7.54
N GLY A 82 2.99 -22.32 6.61
CA GLY A 82 3.80 -23.53 6.79
C GLY A 82 4.78 -23.42 7.96
N LEU A 83 5.49 -22.30 8.08
CA LEU A 83 6.40 -22.06 9.20
C LEU A 83 5.66 -22.03 10.55
N ASN A 84 4.55 -21.34 10.64
CA ASN A 84 3.74 -21.30 11.86
C ASN A 84 3.17 -22.69 12.19
N LYS A 85 2.76 -23.49 11.20
CA LYS A 85 2.26 -24.85 11.40
C LYS A 85 3.29 -25.79 12.00
N ILE A 86 4.56 -25.64 11.64
CA ILE A 86 5.67 -26.44 12.23
C ILE A 86 6.24 -25.82 13.51
N GLY A 87 5.54 -24.86 14.12
CA GLY A 87 5.91 -24.24 15.40
C GLY A 87 6.99 -23.18 15.34
N LYS A 88 7.34 -22.67 14.15
CA LYS A 88 8.23 -21.52 14.02
C LYS A 88 7.42 -20.23 14.14
N LYS A 89 7.93 -19.27 14.89
CA LYS A 89 7.34 -17.91 14.94
C LYS A 89 7.69 -17.17 13.66
N SER A 90 6.70 -16.90 12.84
CA SER A 90 6.87 -16.22 11.54
C SER A 90 5.79 -15.19 11.35
N ILE A 91 6.17 -14.06 10.72
CA ILE A 91 5.27 -12.97 10.32
C ILE A 91 5.52 -12.73 8.84
N VAL A 92 4.45 -12.63 8.04
CA VAL A 92 4.55 -12.24 6.64
C VAL A 92 4.40 -10.72 6.52
N CYS A 93 5.30 -10.10 5.75
CA CYS A 93 5.21 -8.70 5.37
C CYS A 93 4.87 -8.63 3.88
N LEU A 94 3.73 -8.07 3.56
CA LEU A 94 3.22 -7.95 2.20
C LEU A 94 3.11 -6.48 1.81
N ARG A 95 3.25 -6.21 0.52
CA ARG A 95 2.96 -4.90 -0.04
C ARG A 95 1.45 -4.74 -0.18
N GLU A 96 0.91 -3.61 0.26
CA GLU A 96 -0.46 -3.24 -0.01
C GLU A 96 -0.67 -3.03 -1.52
N PRO A 97 -1.74 -3.57 -2.14
CA PRO A 97 -2.00 -3.39 -3.56
C PRO A 97 -2.61 -2.01 -3.83
N SER A 98 -2.36 -1.45 -5.02
CA SER A 98 -3.20 -0.38 -5.56
C SER A 98 -4.59 -0.93 -5.92
N LEU A 99 -5.57 -0.05 -6.09
CA LEU A 99 -6.94 -0.44 -6.52
C LEU A 99 -6.96 -1.11 -7.90
N GLY A 100 -6.08 -0.67 -8.81
CA GLY A 100 -6.04 -1.18 -10.18
C GLY A 100 -5.92 -2.70 -10.31
N PRO A 101 -4.98 -3.39 -9.61
CA PRO A 101 -4.89 -4.85 -9.62
C PRO A 101 -6.13 -5.57 -9.12
N SER A 102 -6.90 -4.98 -8.21
CA SER A 102 -8.12 -5.59 -7.67
C SER A 102 -9.25 -5.66 -8.70
N PHE A 103 -9.23 -4.78 -9.70
CA PHE A 103 -10.20 -4.73 -10.79
C PHE A 103 -9.63 -5.17 -12.14
N GLY A 104 -8.37 -5.59 -12.17
CA GLY A 104 -7.66 -5.95 -13.39
C GLY A 104 -7.23 -7.42 -13.43
N MET A 105 -6.28 -7.70 -14.32
CA MET A 105 -5.78 -9.07 -14.57
C MET A 105 -4.79 -9.58 -13.52
N LYS A 106 -4.34 -8.74 -12.57
CA LYS A 106 -3.46 -9.15 -11.46
C LYS A 106 -4.30 -9.34 -10.22
N GLY A 107 -4.08 -10.43 -9.50
CA GLY A 107 -4.72 -10.68 -8.20
C GLY A 107 -4.35 -9.63 -7.15
N GLY A 108 -5.20 -9.45 -6.15
CA GLY A 108 -4.92 -8.60 -4.99
C GLY A 108 -3.74 -9.11 -4.14
N ALA A 109 -3.29 -8.31 -3.18
CA ALA A 109 -2.16 -8.66 -2.30
C ALA A 109 -2.52 -9.61 -1.15
N ALA A 110 -3.73 -10.15 -1.10
CA ALA A 110 -4.16 -11.05 -0.04
C ALA A 110 -3.79 -12.53 -0.26
N GLY A 111 -3.08 -12.85 -1.34
CA GLY A 111 -2.76 -14.24 -1.71
C GLY A 111 -3.83 -14.90 -2.58
N GLY A 112 -3.85 -16.23 -2.62
CA GLY A 112 -4.80 -17.01 -3.45
C GLY A 112 -4.95 -18.45 -3.00
N GLY A 113 -6.03 -19.09 -3.42
CA GLY A 113 -6.34 -20.46 -3.03
C GLY A 113 -6.49 -20.61 -1.51
N TYR A 114 -5.75 -21.53 -0.91
CA TYR A 114 -5.71 -21.72 0.54
C TYR A 114 -4.74 -20.80 1.27
N ALA A 115 -3.86 -20.11 0.54
CA ALA A 115 -2.88 -19.19 1.10
C ALA A 115 -3.40 -17.73 0.99
N GLN A 116 -4.32 -17.36 1.87
CA GLN A 116 -5.00 -16.06 1.86
C GLN A 116 -4.93 -15.36 3.20
N VAL A 117 -4.77 -14.04 3.16
CA VAL A 117 -4.94 -13.15 4.31
C VAL A 117 -6.36 -12.60 4.31
N VAL A 118 -7.01 -12.61 5.44
CA VAL A 118 -8.36 -12.08 5.64
C VAL A 118 -8.33 -10.88 6.59
N PRO A 119 -9.20 -9.89 6.40
CA PRO A 119 -10.32 -9.75 5.42
C PRO A 119 -9.83 -9.28 4.05
N MET A 120 -9.98 -10.11 3.03
CA MET A 120 -9.42 -9.88 1.69
C MET A 120 -10.00 -8.61 1.02
N GLU A 121 -11.30 -8.42 1.10
CA GLU A 121 -11.97 -7.27 0.48
C GLU A 121 -11.49 -5.95 1.09
N GLN A 122 -11.35 -5.87 2.40
CA GLN A 122 -10.86 -4.68 3.09
C GLN A 122 -9.38 -4.41 2.79
N ILE A 123 -8.56 -5.47 2.65
CA ILE A 123 -7.15 -5.33 2.28
C ILE A 123 -6.99 -4.78 0.86
N ASN A 124 -7.85 -5.20 -0.06
CA ASN A 124 -7.79 -4.81 -1.46
C ASN A 124 -8.48 -3.47 -1.76
N LEU A 125 -9.31 -2.96 -0.85
CA LEU A 125 -10.11 -1.75 -1.03
C LEU A 125 -9.88 -0.76 0.12
N HIS A 126 -8.95 0.19 -0.06
CA HIS A 126 -8.65 1.26 0.91
C HIS A 126 -8.35 0.76 2.34
N PHE A 127 -7.58 -0.28 2.45
CA PHE A 127 -7.28 -1.04 3.66
C PHE A 127 -7.17 -0.19 4.95
N THR A 128 -6.22 0.75 5.01
CA THR A 128 -6.00 1.64 6.16
C THR A 128 -6.11 3.12 5.79
N GLY A 129 -6.39 3.44 4.53
CA GLY A 129 -6.44 4.80 4.00
C GLY A 129 -5.06 5.43 3.74
N ASP A 130 -3.97 4.68 3.89
CA ASP A 130 -2.62 5.22 3.73
C ASP A 130 -2.32 5.62 2.29
N PHE A 131 -2.83 4.90 1.29
CA PHE A 131 -2.67 5.30 -0.11
C PHE A 131 -3.38 6.60 -0.43
N HIS A 132 -4.57 6.83 0.14
CA HIS A 132 -5.25 8.11 0.02
C HIS A 132 -4.41 9.24 0.64
N ALA A 133 -3.84 9.03 1.81
CA ALA A 133 -2.98 10.00 2.47
C ALA A 133 -1.71 10.30 1.66
N ILE A 134 -1.04 9.26 1.14
CA ILE A 134 0.14 9.39 0.28
C ILE A 134 -0.21 10.13 -1.01
N THR A 135 -1.30 9.75 -1.68
CA THR A 135 -1.80 10.43 -2.89
C THR A 135 -2.02 11.92 -2.63
N SER A 136 -2.68 12.26 -1.53
CA SER A 136 -2.96 13.65 -1.16
C SER A 136 -1.68 14.44 -0.89
N ALA A 137 -0.75 13.88 -0.13
CA ALA A 137 0.53 14.54 0.19
C ALA A 137 1.40 14.74 -1.06
N HIS A 138 1.48 13.73 -1.92
CA HIS A 138 2.25 13.79 -3.15
C HIS A 138 1.68 14.82 -4.14
N ASN A 139 0.36 14.80 -4.32
CA ASN A 139 -0.32 15.75 -5.21
C ASN A 139 -0.30 17.18 -4.68
N LEU A 140 -0.28 17.36 -3.35
CA LEU A 140 -0.06 18.69 -2.77
C LEU A 140 1.29 19.24 -3.18
N LEU A 141 2.37 18.46 -3.15
CA LEU A 141 3.68 18.91 -3.61
C LEU A 141 3.66 19.26 -5.10
N SER A 142 2.98 18.47 -5.95
CA SER A 142 2.80 18.81 -7.37
C SER A 142 2.11 20.16 -7.54
N ALA A 143 1.03 20.39 -6.79
CA ALA A 143 0.31 21.67 -6.82
C ALA A 143 1.16 22.83 -6.30
N LEU A 144 1.99 22.61 -5.28
CA LEU A 144 2.90 23.63 -4.75
C LEU A 144 3.99 24.01 -5.76
N ILE A 145 4.51 23.05 -6.54
CA ILE A 145 5.46 23.34 -7.63
C ILE A 145 4.82 24.24 -8.67
N ASP A 146 3.64 23.90 -9.18
CA ASP A 146 2.93 24.72 -10.18
C ASP A 146 2.58 26.12 -9.63
N ASN A 147 2.14 26.19 -8.38
CA ASN A 147 1.83 27.45 -7.72
C ASN A 147 3.08 28.31 -7.49
N HIS A 148 4.21 27.71 -7.14
CA HIS A 148 5.48 28.41 -6.99
C HIS A 148 5.94 29.07 -8.31
N ILE A 149 5.82 28.34 -9.42
CA ILE A 149 6.14 28.86 -10.75
C ILE A 149 5.20 30.02 -11.11
N TYR A 150 3.90 29.87 -10.86
CA TYR A 150 2.91 30.90 -11.11
C TYR A 150 3.19 32.20 -10.35
N TRP A 151 3.61 32.14 -9.10
CA TRP A 151 3.87 33.30 -8.23
C TRP A 151 5.31 33.83 -8.29
N GLY A 152 5.99 33.67 -9.41
CA GLY A 152 7.26 34.31 -9.70
C GLY A 152 8.49 33.44 -9.57
N ASN A 153 8.34 32.16 -9.37
CA ASN A 153 9.39 31.15 -9.50
C ASN A 153 10.74 31.51 -8.83
N LYS A 154 10.70 31.93 -7.57
CA LYS A 154 11.90 32.39 -6.84
C LYS A 154 13.03 31.37 -6.75
N LEU A 155 12.72 30.08 -6.91
CA LEU A 155 13.70 28.99 -6.93
C LEU A 155 14.27 28.72 -8.32
N ASP A 156 13.86 29.46 -9.33
CA ASP A 156 14.28 29.31 -10.73
C ASP A 156 14.09 27.88 -11.26
N ILE A 157 12.94 27.28 -10.98
CA ILE A 157 12.60 25.94 -11.45
C ILE A 157 12.42 25.94 -12.96
N ASP A 158 13.23 25.15 -13.67
CA ASP A 158 13.06 24.96 -15.11
C ASP A 158 11.84 24.06 -15.38
N VAL A 159 10.76 24.64 -15.89
CA VAL A 159 9.49 23.96 -16.16
C VAL A 159 9.62 22.78 -17.11
N ARG A 160 10.67 22.74 -17.97
CA ARG A 160 10.97 21.65 -18.90
C ARG A 160 11.60 20.44 -18.21
N ARG A 161 12.04 20.61 -16.98
CA ARG A 161 12.76 19.60 -16.20
C ARG A 161 12.00 19.10 -14.99
N ILE A 162 10.73 19.40 -14.89
CA ILE A 162 9.86 18.89 -13.82
C ILE A 162 9.56 17.41 -14.12
N VAL A 163 10.14 16.53 -13.33
CA VAL A 163 9.93 15.09 -13.41
C VAL A 163 8.96 14.57 -12.35
N TRP A 164 8.54 15.41 -11.41
CA TRP A 164 7.60 15.12 -10.37
C TRP A 164 6.18 15.14 -10.94
N LYS A 165 5.65 13.96 -11.24
CA LYS A 165 4.29 13.78 -11.73
C LYS A 165 3.28 13.76 -10.59
N ARG A 166 2.03 13.90 -10.92
CA ARG A 166 0.93 13.56 -10.03
C ARG A 166 0.79 12.06 -9.85
N VAL A 167 0.03 11.64 -8.85
CA VAL A 167 -0.26 10.21 -8.62
C VAL A 167 -1.75 9.99 -8.42
N ILE A 168 -2.19 8.79 -8.79
CA ILE A 168 -3.55 8.32 -8.56
C ILE A 168 -3.49 6.82 -8.23
N ASP A 169 -4.29 6.38 -7.25
CA ASP A 169 -4.37 4.96 -6.92
C ASP A 169 -5.30 4.21 -7.90
N MET A 170 -4.94 4.29 -9.17
CA MET A 170 -5.66 3.65 -10.28
C MET A 170 -4.73 3.41 -11.46
N ASN A 171 -4.90 2.27 -12.14
CA ASN A 171 -4.21 1.98 -13.39
C ASN A 171 -4.96 2.60 -14.55
N ASP A 172 -4.79 3.91 -14.76
CA ASP A 172 -5.40 4.62 -15.88
C ASP A 172 -4.32 5.01 -16.92
N ARG A 173 -4.34 4.30 -18.04
CA ARG A 173 -3.40 4.52 -19.14
C ARG A 173 -3.55 5.88 -19.79
N SER A 174 -4.77 6.42 -19.83
CA SER A 174 -5.08 7.70 -20.48
C SER A 174 -4.47 8.88 -19.73
N LEU A 175 -4.18 8.74 -18.45
CA LEU A 175 -3.63 9.81 -17.61
C LEU A 175 -2.10 9.81 -17.51
N ARG A 176 -1.40 8.89 -18.18
CA ARG A 176 0.07 8.78 -18.07
C ARG A 176 0.85 9.92 -18.70
N SER A 177 0.24 10.59 -19.69
CA SER A 177 0.78 11.80 -20.34
C SER A 177 -0.40 12.72 -20.66
N ILE A 178 -0.41 13.89 -20.04
CA ILE A 178 -1.45 14.92 -20.19
C ILE A 178 -0.81 16.28 -20.29
N ASN A 179 -1.52 17.20 -20.92
CA ASN A 179 -1.15 18.61 -20.86
C ASN A 179 -2.00 19.32 -19.81
N ILE A 180 -1.34 20.06 -18.92
CA ILE A 180 -1.99 20.81 -17.85
C ILE A 180 -1.88 22.30 -18.08
N ASN A 181 -2.68 23.09 -17.33
CA ASN A 181 -2.68 24.54 -17.33
C ASN A 181 -3.10 25.17 -18.67
N LEU A 182 -3.96 24.52 -19.45
CA LEU A 182 -4.42 25.00 -20.75
C LEU A 182 -5.56 26.03 -20.66
N GLY A 183 -6.06 26.33 -19.46
CA GLY A 183 -7.18 27.26 -19.25
C GLY A 183 -6.82 28.78 -19.33
N GLY A 184 -5.69 29.13 -19.90
CA GLY A 184 -5.21 30.51 -20.02
C GLY A 184 -4.32 30.92 -18.84
N VAL A 185 -3.96 32.21 -18.81
CA VAL A 185 -2.95 32.78 -17.89
C VAL A 185 -3.28 32.50 -16.40
N ALA A 186 -4.54 32.52 -16.05
CA ALA A 186 -4.98 32.27 -14.67
C ALA A 186 -4.75 30.83 -14.20
N ASN A 187 -4.53 29.88 -15.14
CA ASN A 187 -4.29 28.47 -14.81
C ASN A 187 -2.80 28.13 -14.63
N GLY A 188 -1.90 29.10 -14.86
CA GLY A 188 -0.47 28.86 -14.73
C GLY A 188 0.26 28.59 -16.05
N PHE A 189 1.41 27.96 -15.97
CA PHE A 189 2.27 27.71 -17.12
C PHE A 189 1.92 26.37 -17.79
N PRO A 190 1.57 26.33 -19.09
CA PRO A 190 1.27 25.08 -19.79
C PRO A 190 2.51 24.15 -19.82
N ARG A 191 2.32 22.90 -19.42
CA ARG A 191 3.36 21.88 -19.48
C ARG A 191 2.77 20.49 -19.61
N GLU A 192 3.61 19.53 -19.98
CA GLU A 192 3.30 18.12 -19.86
C GLU A 192 3.38 17.66 -18.40
N ASP A 193 2.48 16.81 -18.02
CA ASP A 193 2.43 16.13 -16.73
C ASP A 193 1.85 14.72 -16.93
N GLY A 194 1.55 14.01 -15.89
CA GLY A 194 0.89 12.71 -15.91
C GLY A 194 0.56 12.23 -14.52
N PHE A 195 -0.16 11.13 -14.47
CA PHE A 195 -0.47 10.44 -13.23
C PHE A 195 0.25 9.08 -13.21
N ASP A 196 1.17 8.91 -12.29
CA ASP A 196 1.72 7.60 -11.98
C ASP A 196 0.85 6.90 -10.93
N ILE A 197 1.02 5.59 -10.76
CA ILE A 197 0.29 4.85 -9.73
C ILE A 197 0.90 5.21 -8.38
N THR A 198 0.08 5.51 -7.38
CA THR A 198 0.52 6.01 -6.06
C THR A 198 1.65 5.19 -5.42
N VAL A 199 1.74 3.90 -5.71
CA VAL A 199 2.73 2.98 -5.11
C VAL A 199 3.78 2.48 -6.09
N ALA A 200 3.88 3.08 -7.25
CA ALA A 200 4.88 2.73 -8.26
C ALA A 200 6.24 3.37 -8.01
#